data_17da1c24019aecabf91108f1763bbf32
#
_entry.id   17da1c24019aecabf91108f1763bbf32
#
_cell.length_a   1.000
_cell.length_b   1.000
_cell.length_c   1.000
_cell.angle_alpha   90.00
_cell.angle_beta   90.00
_cell.angle_gamma   90.00
#
_symmetry.space_group_name_H-M   'P 1'
#
loop_
_entity.id
_entity.type
_entity.pdbx_description
1 polymer ?
#
loop_
_entity_poly.entity_id
_entity_poly.type
_entity_poly.pdbx_seq_one_letter_code
_entity_poly.pdbx_strand_id
1 'polypeptide(L)'
;MHLRSIASFAFACLAPIAYAQPADPNLARDIAANCGSCHGTNGVSKGGVPSLAGQSKADLVRKMQDFKAGRAPSTIMTQLAKGYTDEQIDLAASYFAAQRQ
;
A
#
# COMPACT_ATOMS: atom_id res chain seq x y z
N MET A 1 -44.05 53.77 -16.88
CA MET A 1 -43.33 52.74 -17.63
C MET A 1 -42.01 52.54 -16.95
N HIS A 2 -41.90 51.54 -16.02
CA HIS A 2 -40.68 51.32 -15.24
C HIS A 2 -39.91 50.16 -15.87
N LEU A 3 -38.75 50.46 -16.47
CA LEU A 3 -37.81 49.47 -16.98
C LEU A 3 -37.06 48.87 -15.78
N ARG A 4 -37.33 47.60 -15.47
CA ARG A 4 -36.57 46.84 -14.48
C ARG A 4 -35.36 46.21 -15.16
N SER A 5 -34.17 46.78 -14.89
CA SER A 5 -32.89 46.17 -15.28
C SER A 5 -32.66 44.91 -14.45
N ILE A 6 -32.65 43.77 -15.10
CA ILE A 6 -32.24 42.50 -14.49
C ILE A 6 -30.73 42.40 -14.62
N ALA A 7 -30.05 42.59 -13.52
CA ALA A 7 -28.59 42.31 -13.46
C ALA A 7 -28.36 40.81 -13.39
N SER A 8 -27.85 40.23 -14.47
CA SER A 8 -27.39 38.81 -14.49
C SER A 8 -26.07 38.70 -13.75
N PHE A 9 -26.09 38.11 -12.58
CA PHE A 9 -24.89 37.69 -11.87
C PHE A 9 -24.39 36.41 -12.51
N ALA A 10 -23.26 36.50 -13.23
CA ALA A 10 -22.53 35.33 -13.71
C ALA A 10 -21.77 34.71 -12.52
N PHE A 11 -22.22 33.55 -12.07
CA PHE A 11 -21.55 32.77 -11.04
C PHE A 11 -20.38 32.01 -11.72
N ALA A 12 -19.16 32.52 -11.55
CA ALA A 12 -17.95 31.83 -12.01
C ALA A 12 -17.69 30.63 -11.09
N CYS A 13 -17.97 29.42 -11.58
CA CYS A 13 -17.56 28.19 -10.92
C CYS A 13 -16.02 28.08 -10.94
N LEU A 14 -15.37 28.41 -9.86
CA LEU A 14 -13.98 28.08 -9.60
C LEU A 14 -13.89 26.59 -9.32
N ALA A 15 -13.49 25.81 -10.30
CA ALA A 15 -13.18 24.39 -10.08
C ALA A 15 -11.98 24.26 -9.12
N PRO A 16 -12.04 23.42 -8.08
CA PRO A 16 -10.90 23.21 -7.21
C PRO A 16 -9.76 22.57 -8.01
N ILE A 17 -8.60 23.21 -8.00
CA ILE A 17 -7.38 22.64 -8.53
C ILE A 17 -6.94 21.56 -7.55
N ALA A 18 -7.13 20.28 -7.92
CA ALA A 18 -6.60 19.17 -7.15
C ALA A 18 -5.08 19.15 -7.30
N TYR A 19 -4.37 19.52 -6.24
CA TYR A 19 -2.93 19.34 -6.17
C TYR A 19 -2.65 17.85 -5.94
N ALA A 20 -2.02 17.19 -6.93
CA ALA A 20 -1.49 15.86 -6.73
C ALA A 20 -0.34 15.95 -5.72
N GLN A 21 -0.46 15.23 -4.58
CA GLN A 21 0.62 15.14 -3.60
C GLN A 21 1.75 14.28 -4.18
N PRO A 22 3.03 14.66 -4.00
CA PRO A 22 4.14 13.82 -4.40
C PRO A 22 4.08 12.50 -3.65
N ALA A 23 4.42 11.39 -4.35
CA ALA A 23 4.47 10.06 -3.72
C ALA A 23 5.49 10.08 -2.58
N ASP A 24 5.13 9.51 -1.42
CA ASP A 24 6.03 9.37 -0.29
C ASP A 24 7.12 8.34 -0.62
N PRO A 25 8.41 8.74 -0.68
CA PRO A 25 9.49 7.81 -1.00
C PRO A 25 9.71 6.73 0.06
N ASN A 26 9.18 6.92 1.26
CA ASN A 26 9.30 5.99 2.38
C ASN A 26 8.10 5.05 2.53
N LEU A 27 7.03 5.26 1.78
CA LEU A 27 5.77 4.54 1.97
C LEU A 27 5.96 3.01 1.93
N ALA A 28 6.73 2.50 0.98
CA ALA A 28 6.98 1.06 0.87
C ALA A 28 7.69 0.51 2.12
N ARG A 29 8.71 1.22 2.61
CA ARG A 29 9.42 0.87 3.84
C ARG A 29 8.49 0.90 5.05
N ASP A 30 7.68 1.92 5.17
CA ASP A 30 6.81 2.12 6.32
C ASP A 30 5.69 1.08 6.38
N ILE A 31 5.16 0.67 5.23
CA ILE A 31 4.24 -0.46 5.15
C ILE A 31 4.95 -1.77 5.51
N ALA A 32 6.12 -2.02 4.95
CA ALA A 32 6.91 -3.23 5.19
C ALA A 32 7.37 -3.36 6.66
N ALA A 33 7.54 -2.25 7.38
CA ALA A 33 7.94 -2.24 8.79
C ALA A 33 6.99 -3.06 9.68
N ASN A 34 5.71 -3.12 9.35
CA ASN A 34 4.74 -3.93 10.09
C ASN A 34 5.05 -5.44 10.05
N CYS A 35 5.71 -5.90 9.02
CA CYS A 35 6.09 -7.31 8.87
C CYS A 35 7.32 -7.67 9.71
N GLY A 36 8.13 -6.68 10.05
CA GLY A 36 9.42 -6.85 10.72
C GLY A 36 9.33 -7.42 12.13
N SER A 37 8.21 -7.23 12.84
CA SER A 37 8.04 -7.77 14.19
C SER A 37 8.09 -9.30 14.24
N CYS A 38 7.69 -9.98 13.18
CA CYS A 38 7.74 -11.43 13.05
C CYS A 38 8.81 -11.92 12.07
N HIS A 39 8.94 -11.24 10.91
CA HIS A 39 9.85 -11.64 9.84
C HIS A 39 11.26 -11.06 9.95
N GLY A 40 11.52 -10.26 10.98
CA GLY A 40 12.82 -9.64 11.23
C GLY A 40 12.98 -8.28 10.54
N THR A 41 13.92 -7.51 11.04
CA THR A 41 14.25 -6.20 10.48
C THR A 41 14.65 -6.34 9.01
N ASN A 42 14.06 -5.53 8.14
CA ASN A 42 14.23 -5.61 6.69
C ASN A 42 13.90 -6.99 6.10
N GLY A 43 13.11 -7.80 6.81
CA GLY A 43 12.71 -9.14 6.37
C GLY A 43 13.78 -10.21 6.57
N VAL A 44 14.83 -9.94 7.33
CA VAL A 44 15.85 -10.94 7.70
C VAL A 44 15.43 -11.60 9.01
N SER A 45 14.86 -12.79 8.93
CA SER A 45 14.35 -13.50 10.11
C SER A 45 15.50 -14.01 11.01
N LYS A 46 15.25 -13.94 12.30
CA LYS A 46 16.15 -14.47 13.34
C LYS A 46 15.63 -15.77 13.98
N GLY A 47 14.51 -16.30 13.51
CA GLY A 47 13.88 -17.48 14.11
C GLY A 47 13.12 -18.33 13.11
N GLY A 48 12.07 -19.05 13.58
CA GLY A 48 11.34 -20.01 12.78
C GLY A 48 10.39 -19.44 11.72
N VAL A 49 10.27 -18.12 11.62
CA VAL A 49 9.46 -17.45 10.60
C VAL A 49 10.30 -17.21 9.35
N PRO A 50 9.78 -17.43 8.14
CA PRO A 50 10.59 -17.26 6.93
C PRO A 50 11.11 -15.84 6.73
N SER A 51 12.31 -15.71 6.20
CA SER A 51 12.85 -14.44 5.72
C SER A 51 12.14 -13.99 4.46
N LEU A 52 11.85 -12.70 4.36
CA LEU A 52 11.24 -12.07 3.19
C LEU A 52 12.29 -11.38 2.31
N ALA A 53 13.41 -10.99 2.91
CA ALA A 53 14.49 -10.29 2.25
C ALA A 53 15.04 -11.09 1.06
N GLY A 54 15.19 -10.42 -0.09
CA GLY A 54 15.78 -11.02 -1.29
C GLY A 54 14.90 -12.00 -2.05
N GLN A 55 13.67 -12.27 -1.59
CA GLN A 55 12.71 -13.02 -2.40
C GLN A 55 12.24 -12.17 -3.58
N SER A 56 11.85 -12.81 -4.69
CA SER A 56 11.33 -12.06 -5.82
C SER A 56 10.03 -11.35 -5.46
N LYS A 57 9.83 -10.14 -6.01
CA LYS A 57 8.58 -9.38 -5.81
C LYS A 57 7.36 -10.20 -6.23
N ALA A 58 7.43 -10.86 -7.38
CA ALA A 58 6.31 -11.67 -7.90
C ALA A 58 5.94 -12.81 -6.94
N ASP A 59 6.92 -13.49 -6.35
CA ASP A 59 6.68 -14.56 -5.38
C ASP A 59 6.07 -14.02 -4.09
N LEU A 60 6.57 -12.90 -3.58
CA LEU A 60 6.02 -12.27 -2.38
C LEU A 60 4.57 -11.84 -2.58
N VAL A 61 4.26 -11.20 -3.70
CA VAL A 61 2.88 -10.81 -4.06
C VAL A 61 1.99 -12.05 -4.14
N ARG A 62 2.42 -13.08 -4.87
CA ARG A 62 1.65 -14.32 -5.01
C ARG A 62 1.36 -14.98 -3.67
N LYS A 63 2.37 -15.11 -2.80
CA LYS A 63 2.21 -15.69 -1.46
C LYS A 63 1.20 -14.89 -0.61
N MET A 64 1.28 -13.57 -0.64
CA MET A 64 0.34 -12.71 0.09
C MET A 64 -1.09 -12.85 -0.46
N GLN A 65 -1.26 -12.92 -1.77
CA GLN A 65 -2.59 -13.17 -2.37
C GLN A 65 -3.13 -14.55 -2.01
N ASP A 66 -2.27 -15.56 -1.96
CA ASP A 66 -2.67 -16.91 -1.55
C ASP A 66 -3.12 -16.93 -0.08
N PHE A 67 -2.44 -16.25 0.82
CA PHE A 67 -2.90 -16.07 2.20
C PHE A 67 -4.21 -15.30 2.27
N LYS A 68 -4.31 -14.19 1.55
CA LYS A 68 -5.50 -13.33 1.54
C LYS A 68 -6.74 -14.07 1.08
N ALA A 69 -6.60 -14.98 0.10
CA ALA A 69 -7.67 -15.81 -0.44
C ALA A 69 -7.89 -17.11 0.34
N GLY A 70 -7.07 -17.42 1.34
CA GLY A 70 -7.17 -18.65 2.12
C GLY A 70 -6.67 -19.90 1.38
N ARG A 71 -5.88 -19.75 0.30
CA ARG A 71 -5.36 -20.87 -0.49
C ARG A 71 -4.09 -21.49 0.10
N ALA A 72 -3.33 -20.71 0.86
CA ALA A 72 -2.11 -21.20 1.51
C ALA A 72 -2.35 -21.46 3.00
N PRO A 73 -1.82 -22.56 3.55
CA PRO A 73 -1.90 -22.82 4.99
C PRO A 73 -1.07 -21.80 5.77
N SER A 74 -1.60 -21.31 6.89
CA SER A 74 -0.90 -20.40 7.77
C SER A 74 -1.47 -20.45 9.18
N THR A 75 -0.70 -19.96 10.16
CA THR A 75 -1.21 -19.74 11.51
C THR A 75 -1.91 -18.38 11.60
N ILE A 76 -1.32 -17.31 11.10
CA ILE A 76 -1.85 -15.94 11.22
C ILE A 76 -1.85 -15.15 9.91
N MET A 77 -1.02 -15.53 8.92
CA MET A 77 -0.85 -14.74 7.70
C MET A 77 -2.14 -14.57 6.91
N THR A 78 -3.05 -15.55 6.92
CA THR A 78 -4.36 -15.44 6.29
C THR A 78 -5.16 -14.26 6.84
N GLN A 79 -5.09 -14.02 8.15
CA GLN A 79 -5.79 -12.91 8.78
C GLN A 79 -5.05 -11.58 8.53
N LEU A 80 -3.73 -11.57 8.65
CA LEU A 80 -2.94 -10.36 8.43
C LEU A 80 -3.04 -9.87 6.98
N ALA A 81 -2.95 -10.76 6.01
CA ALA A 81 -3.02 -10.41 4.59
C ALA A 81 -4.33 -9.72 4.20
N LYS A 82 -5.44 -10.05 4.84
CA LYS A 82 -6.74 -9.42 4.60
C LYS A 82 -6.77 -7.94 4.99
N GLY A 83 -5.88 -7.50 5.87
CA GLY A 83 -5.77 -6.11 6.30
C GLY A 83 -5.02 -5.20 5.32
N TYR A 84 -4.46 -5.73 4.23
CA TYR A 84 -3.68 -4.98 3.26
C TYR A 84 -4.38 -4.91 1.91
N THR A 85 -4.31 -3.74 1.28
CA THR A 85 -4.72 -3.58 -0.12
C THR A 85 -3.70 -4.23 -1.06
N ASP A 86 -4.09 -4.45 -2.31
CA ASP A 86 -3.18 -5.01 -3.32
C ASP A 86 -2.00 -4.07 -3.59
N GLU A 87 -2.23 -2.75 -3.54
CA GLU A 87 -1.18 -1.73 -3.67
C GLU A 87 -0.20 -1.78 -2.50
N GLN A 88 -0.70 -1.96 -1.28
CA GLN A 88 0.15 -2.08 -0.09
C GLN A 88 0.99 -3.37 -0.13
N ILE A 89 0.41 -4.47 -0.58
CA ILE A 89 1.13 -5.74 -0.79
C ILE A 89 2.23 -5.55 -1.84
N ASP A 90 1.94 -4.89 -2.94
CA ASP A 90 2.91 -4.60 -4.00
C ASP A 90 4.07 -3.76 -3.49
N LEU A 91 3.80 -2.71 -2.72
CA LEU A 91 4.82 -1.84 -2.13
C LEU A 91 5.70 -2.60 -1.14
N ALA A 92 5.11 -3.37 -0.22
CA ALA A 92 5.87 -4.18 0.74
C ALA A 92 6.73 -5.23 0.03
N ALA A 93 6.19 -5.90 -0.98
CA ALA A 93 6.92 -6.89 -1.77
C ALA A 93 8.11 -6.27 -2.51
N SER A 94 7.94 -5.07 -3.07
CA SER A 94 9.04 -4.33 -3.69
C SER A 94 10.15 -4.00 -2.69
N TYR A 95 9.78 -3.58 -1.48
CA TYR A 95 10.74 -3.27 -0.44
C TYR A 95 11.57 -4.49 -0.05
N PHE A 96 10.93 -5.63 0.24
CA PHE A 96 11.64 -6.83 0.65
C PHE A 96 12.46 -7.46 -0.48
N ALA A 97 11.99 -7.43 -1.71
CA ALA A 97 12.74 -7.93 -2.87
C ALA A 97 14.06 -7.18 -3.06
N ALA A 98 14.15 -5.93 -2.66
CA ALA A 98 15.35 -5.11 -2.73
C ALA A 98 16.32 -5.29 -1.56
N GLN A 99 15.92 -6.02 -0.51
CA GLN A 99 16.77 -6.24 0.66
C GLN A 99 17.75 -7.39 0.44
N ARG A 100 18.89 -7.29 1.11
CA ARG A 100 19.88 -8.37 1.15
C ARG A 100 19.59 -9.29 2.33
N GLN A 101 19.81 -10.59 2.12
CA GLN A 101 19.80 -11.59 3.18
C GLN A 101 21.05 -11.48 4.04
#